data_2084e3552027016f874dd5fee0b22d13
#
_entry.id   2084e3552027016f874dd5fee0b22d13
#
_cell.length_a   1.000
_cell.length_b   1.000
_cell.length_c   1.000
_cell.angle_alpha   90.00
_cell.angle_beta   90.00
_cell.angle_gamma   90.00
#
_symmetry.space_group_name_H-M   'P 1'
#
loop_
_entity.id
_entity.type
_entity.pdbx_description
1 polymer ?
#
loop_
_entity_poly.entity_id
_entity_poly.type
_entity_poly.pdbx_seq_one_letter_code
_entity_poly.pdbx_strand_id
1 'polypeptide(L)' 'MSANIEQFYKKYKKSLLSKKEAAEELNISIATLDRLRKQGLIRSKKVGGGIYFTLNELATFIGE' A
#
# COMPACT_ATOMS: atom_id res chain seq x y z
N MET A 1 3.81 10.42 10.88
CA MET A 1 4.41 10.28 9.54
C MET A 1 5.37 9.13 9.52
N SER A 2 6.61 9.41 9.92
CA SER A 2 7.62 8.37 9.91
C SER A 2 7.25 7.21 10.81
N ALA A 3 6.48 7.45 11.86
CA ALA A 3 6.05 6.39 12.75
C ALA A 3 5.24 5.31 12.02
N ASN A 4 4.35 5.73 11.13
CA ASN A 4 3.55 4.78 10.37
C ASN A 4 4.40 3.98 9.40
N ILE A 5 5.36 4.62 8.76
CA ILE A 5 6.26 3.92 7.85
C ILE A 5 7.11 2.92 8.62
N GLU A 6 7.60 3.30 9.79
CA GLU A 6 8.38 2.40 10.61
C GLU A 6 7.57 1.19 11.05
N GLN A 7 6.30 1.41 11.41
CA GLN A 7 5.45 0.32 11.84
C GLN A 7 5.18 -0.65 10.69
N PHE A 8 4.90 -0.12 9.51
CA PHE A 8 4.72 -0.96 8.33
C PHE A 8 5.98 -1.78 8.07
N TYR A 9 7.14 -1.13 8.11
CA TYR A 9 8.40 -1.82 7.84
C TYR A 9 8.67 -2.91 8.87
N LYS A 10 8.43 -2.61 10.15
CA LYS A 10 8.62 -3.61 11.20
C LYS A 10 7.71 -4.79 11.00
N LYS A 11 6.46 -4.54 10.59
CA LYS A 11 5.48 -5.62 10.41
C LYS A 11 5.81 -6.49 9.21
N TYR A 12 6.16 -5.89 8.09
CA TYR A 12 6.37 -6.64 6.85
C TYR A 12 7.84 -6.87 6.52
N LYS A 13 8.71 -6.05 7.07
CA LYS A 13 10.17 -6.15 6.87
C LYS A 13 10.53 -6.08 5.40
N LYS A 14 9.79 -5.26 4.66
CA LYS A 14 10.04 -5.04 3.25
C LYS A 14 9.43 -3.71 2.86
N SER A 15 9.90 -3.15 1.75
CA SER A 15 9.46 -1.82 1.31
C SER A 15 8.29 -1.87 0.33
N LEU A 16 7.92 -3.06 -0.14
CA LEU A 16 6.80 -3.23 -1.06
C LEU A 16 5.78 -4.17 -0.46
N LEU A 17 4.51 -3.83 -0.62
CA LEU A 17 3.40 -4.66 -0.18
C LEU A 17 2.59 -5.09 -1.40
N SER A 18 2.13 -6.34 -1.38
CA SER A 18 1.23 -6.83 -2.41
C SER A 18 -0.14 -6.18 -2.25
N LYS A 19 -1.01 -6.36 -3.27
CA LYS A 19 -2.38 -5.86 -3.15
C LYS A 19 -3.06 -6.40 -1.90
N LYS A 20 -2.90 -7.68 -1.63
CA LYS A 20 -3.53 -8.30 -0.48
C LYS A 20 -3.03 -7.67 0.82
N GLU A 21 -1.72 -7.53 0.94
CA GLU A 21 -1.14 -6.95 2.14
C GLU A 21 -1.57 -5.50 2.32
N ALA A 22 -1.56 -4.73 1.23
CA ALA A 22 -1.95 -3.34 1.30
C ALA A 22 -3.43 -3.19 1.67
N ALA A 23 -4.29 -4.02 1.09
CA ALA A 23 -5.72 -3.98 1.40
C ALA A 23 -5.96 -4.32 2.87
N GLU A 24 -5.26 -5.32 3.39
CA GLU A 24 -5.39 -5.69 4.78
C GLU A 24 -4.95 -4.56 5.70
N GLU A 25 -3.87 -3.90 5.33
CA GLU A 25 -3.35 -2.81 6.14
C GLU A 25 -4.31 -1.63 6.17
N LEU A 26 -4.98 -1.36 5.04
CA LEU A 26 -5.95 -0.28 4.94
C LEU A 26 -7.35 -0.71 5.41
N ASN A 27 -7.51 -1.99 5.72
CA ASN A 27 -8.77 -2.57 6.18
C ASN A 27 -9.88 -2.40 5.14
N ILE A 28 -9.56 -2.64 3.88
CA ILE A 28 -10.51 -2.58 2.78
C ILE A 28 -10.35 -3.84 1.93
N SER A 29 -11.32 -4.08 1.05
CA SER A 29 -11.24 -5.21 0.15
C SER A 29 -10.22 -4.94 -0.96
N ILE A 30 -9.73 -6.02 -1.57
CA ILE A 30 -8.81 -5.89 -2.71
C ILE A 30 -9.51 -5.16 -3.86
N ALA A 31 -10.81 -5.42 -4.05
CA ALA A 31 -11.56 -4.75 -5.11
C ALA A 31 -11.61 -3.23 -4.87
N THR A 32 -11.81 -2.84 -3.62
CA THR A 32 -11.81 -1.41 -3.28
C THR A 32 -10.45 -0.79 -3.50
N LEU A 33 -9.40 -1.48 -3.08
CA LEU A 33 -8.04 -0.99 -3.30
C LEU A 33 -7.75 -0.81 -4.79
N ASP A 34 -8.15 -1.78 -5.60
CA ASP A 34 -7.92 -1.71 -7.03
C ASP A 34 -8.68 -0.52 -7.66
N ARG A 35 -9.90 -0.27 -7.18
CA ARG A 35 -10.67 0.87 -7.64
C ARG A 35 -9.98 2.19 -7.30
N LEU A 36 -9.47 2.31 -6.06
CA LEU A 36 -8.75 3.51 -5.65
C LEU A 36 -7.50 3.71 -6.51
N ARG A 37 -6.80 2.63 -6.81
CA ARG A 37 -5.62 2.69 -7.65
C ARG A 37 -5.99 3.20 -9.06
N LYS A 38 -7.05 2.66 -9.63
CA LYS A 38 -7.47 3.05 -10.97
C LYS A 38 -7.95 4.50 -11.02
N GLN A 39 -8.46 5.01 -9.91
CA GLN A 39 -8.89 6.40 -9.82
C GLN A 39 -7.72 7.35 -9.57
N GLY A 40 -6.53 6.81 -9.37
CA GLY A 40 -5.36 7.64 -9.13
C GLY A 40 -5.25 8.16 -7.71
N LEU A 41 -6.06 7.64 -6.79
CA LEU A 41 -6.05 8.09 -5.41
C LEU A 41 -4.94 7.45 -4.61
N ILE A 42 -4.43 6.31 -5.06
CA ILE A 42 -3.28 5.66 -4.47
C ILE A 42 -2.41 5.15 -5.61
N ARG A 43 -1.11 5.35 -5.49
CA ARG A 43 -0.18 4.94 -6.54
C ARG A 43 0.32 3.54 -6.29
N SER A 44 0.69 2.88 -7.37
CA SER A 44 1.20 1.53 -7.32
C SER A 44 2.42 1.40 -8.22
N LYS A 45 3.16 0.31 -8.02
CA LYS A 45 4.28 -0.03 -8.89
C LYS A 45 4.02 -1.39 -9.51
N LYS A 46 4.35 -1.50 -10.79
CA LYS A 46 4.23 -2.77 -11.49
C LYS A 46 5.61 -3.40 -11.54
N VAL A 47 5.75 -4.56 -10.91
CA VAL A 47 7.02 -5.27 -10.85
C VAL A 47 6.77 -6.70 -11.31
N GLY A 48 7.44 -7.11 -12.37
CA GLY A 48 7.18 -8.39 -12.98
C GLY A 48 5.75 -8.41 -13.49
N GLY A 49 4.96 -9.33 -13.07
CA GLY A 49 3.56 -9.38 -13.45
C GLY A 49 2.62 -8.91 -12.34
N GLY A 50 3.17 -8.38 -11.26
CA GLY A 50 2.35 -8.03 -10.10
C GLY A 50 2.25 -6.54 -9.84
N ILE A 51 1.25 -6.17 -9.06
CA ILE A 51 1.01 -4.80 -8.63
C ILE A 51 1.40 -4.70 -7.16
N TYR A 52 2.21 -3.70 -6.83
CA TYR A 52 2.72 -3.52 -5.48
C TYR A 52 2.57 -2.07 -5.04
N PHE A 53 2.59 -1.86 -3.74
CA PHE A 53 2.47 -0.54 -3.14
C PHE A 53 3.65 -0.32 -2.22
N THR A 54 4.26 0.87 -2.28
CA THR A 54 5.34 1.19 -1.36
C THR A 54 4.75 1.60 -0.01
N LEU A 55 5.55 1.43 1.04
CA LEU A 55 5.14 1.89 2.35
C LEU A 55 4.85 3.39 2.34
N ASN A 56 5.64 4.12 1.59
CA ASN A 56 5.47 5.57 1.50
C ASN A 56 4.12 5.92 0.88
N GLU A 57 3.71 5.19 -0.15
CA GLU A 57 2.42 5.46 -0.78
C GLU A 57 1.27 5.17 0.17
N LEU A 58 1.36 4.11 0.95
CA LEU A 58 0.33 3.80 1.93
C LEU A 58 0.26 4.89 3.00
N ALA A 59 1.40 5.33 3.50
CA ALA A 59 1.43 6.37 4.51
C ALA A 59 0.82 7.67 3.97
N THR A 60 1.14 8.00 2.73
CA THR A 60 0.61 9.19 2.09
C THR A 60 -0.92 9.10 1.94
N PHE A 61 -1.40 7.93 1.53
CA PHE A 61 -2.84 7.73 1.36
C PHE A 61 -3.58 7.86 2.68
N ILE A 62 -2.99 7.36 3.75
CA ILE A 62 -3.59 7.44 5.08
C ILE A 62 -3.62 8.89 5.58
N GLY A 63 -2.81 9.74 5.01
CA GLY A 63 -2.78 11.15 5.40
C GLY A 63 -1.71 11.45 6.43
N GLU A 64 -0.73 10.58 6.53
CA GLU A 64 0.36 10.77 7.47
C GLU A 64 1.56 11.50 6.83
#